data_248053ff1f046610af9519f58df93ce5
#
_entry.id   248053ff1f046610af9519f58df93ce5
#
_cell.length_a   1.000
_cell.length_b   1.000
_cell.length_c   1.000
_cell.angle_alpha   90.00
_cell.angle_beta   90.00
_cell.angle_gamma   90.00
#
_symmetry.space_group_name_H-M   'P 1'
#
loop_
_entity.id
_entity.type
_entity.pdbx_description
1 polymer ?
#
loop_
_entity_poly.entity_id
_entity_poly.type
_entity_poly.pdbx_seq_one_letter_code
_entity_poly.pdbx_strand_id
1 'polypeptide(L)'
;MYANILLSTDGSDVAKRGVTHGIALAKALNAKVTVVTVTEPLPIDYGSGHASGWVPSQEEFDRFDLANKEHAGRLLDEARAMAEQTGISAELLHVPNAHPATAIIETAKSKGCDLIVMASHGRRGLRKLLLGSQTSEVLVNGSVPVLVVQ
;
A
#
# COMPACT_ATOMS: atom_id res chain seq x y z
N MET A 1 7.52 2.60 -22.44
CA MET A 1 7.01 3.79 -21.76
C MET A 1 7.23 3.67 -20.26
N TYR A 2 6.49 2.85 -19.54
CA TYR A 2 6.76 2.64 -18.11
C TYR A 2 7.75 1.49 -17.91
N ALA A 3 8.82 1.75 -17.16
CA ALA A 3 9.92 0.81 -16.95
C ALA A 3 10.01 0.29 -15.51
N ASN A 4 9.40 0.98 -14.56
CA ASN A 4 9.41 0.61 -13.14
C ASN A 4 8.08 0.99 -12.47
N ILE A 5 7.28 0.00 -12.12
CA ILE A 5 5.91 0.15 -11.66
C ILE A 5 5.82 -0.15 -10.16
N LEU A 6 5.25 0.79 -9.39
CA LEU A 6 4.90 0.59 -7.99
C LEU A 6 3.46 0.11 -7.88
N LEU A 7 3.23 -1.00 -7.21
CA LEU A 7 1.92 -1.53 -6.87
C LEU A 7 1.69 -1.38 -5.36
N SER A 8 0.61 -0.74 -4.96
CA SER A 8 0.23 -0.67 -3.55
C SER A 8 -0.89 -1.65 -3.21
N THR A 9 -0.79 -2.30 -2.06
CA THR A 9 -1.82 -3.21 -1.57
C THR A 9 -2.06 -3.08 -0.07
N ASP A 10 -3.32 -3.11 0.32
CA ASP A 10 -3.76 -3.25 1.72
C ASP A 10 -4.46 -4.61 1.97
N GLY A 11 -4.41 -5.51 0.98
CA GLY A 11 -5.02 -6.83 1.03
C GLY A 11 -6.53 -6.87 0.75
N SER A 12 -7.18 -5.72 0.50
CA SER A 12 -8.58 -5.70 0.09
C SER A 12 -8.76 -6.34 -1.30
N ASP A 13 -9.97 -6.77 -1.61
CA ASP A 13 -10.26 -7.37 -2.93
C ASP A 13 -10.00 -6.40 -4.08
N VAL A 14 -10.28 -5.12 -3.89
CA VAL A 14 -9.98 -4.08 -4.89
C VAL A 14 -8.48 -3.91 -5.06
N ALA A 15 -7.72 -3.92 -3.96
CA ALA A 15 -6.25 -3.85 -4.02
C ALA A 15 -5.65 -5.06 -4.73
N LYS A 16 -6.18 -6.26 -4.50
CA LYS A 16 -5.76 -7.47 -5.22
C LYS A 16 -6.01 -7.36 -6.73
N ARG A 17 -7.15 -6.77 -7.13
CA ARG A 17 -7.39 -6.47 -8.56
C ARG A 17 -6.37 -5.46 -9.09
N GLY A 18 -6.04 -4.44 -8.31
CA GLY A 18 -4.99 -3.47 -8.65
C GLY A 18 -3.64 -4.14 -8.89
N VAL A 19 -3.24 -5.03 -7.98
CA VAL A 19 -1.99 -5.82 -8.11
C VAL A 19 -2.03 -6.69 -9.36
N THR A 20 -3.12 -7.40 -9.62
CA THR A 20 -3.28 -8.24 -10.82
C THR A 20 -3.14 -7.41 -12.11
N HIS A 21 -3.81 -6.26 -12.19
CA HIS A 21 -3.70 -5.36 -13.34
C HIS A 21 -2.27 -4.81 -13.52
N GLY A 22 -1.64 -4.39 -12.43
CA GLY A 22 -0.29 -3.87 -12.44
C GLY A 22 0.74 -4.91 -12.90
N ILE A 23 0.63 -6.15 -12.44
CA ILE A 23 1.48 -7.27 -12.88
C ILE A 23 1.28 -7.57 -14.37
N ALA A 24 0.04 -7.62 -14.85
CA ALA A 24 -0.26 -7.84 -16.26
C ALA A 24 0.31 -6.72 -17.14
N LEU A 25 0.18 -5.47 -16.70
CA LEU A 25 0.76 -4.31 -17.37
C LEU A 25 2.30 -4.37 -17.39
N ALA A 26 2.92 -4.68 -16.26
CA ALA A 26 4.37 -4.82 -16.16
C ALA A 26 4.90 -5.91 -17.11
N LYS A 27 4.20 -7.04 -17.19
CA LYS A 27 4.55 -8.11 -18.13
C LYS A 27 4.48 -7.63 -19.58
N ALA A 28 3.41 -6.93 -19.95
CA ALA A 28 3.24 -6.40 -21.32
C ALA A 28 4.31 -5.38 -21.69
N LEU A 29 4.79 -4.61 -20.73
CA LEU A 29 5.79 -3.54 -20.93
C LEU A 29 7.23 -3.99 -20.65
N ASN A 30 7.43 -5.22 -20.18
CA ASN A 30 8.71 -5.70 -19.66
C ASN A 30 9.29 -4.77 -18.57
N ALA A 31 8.41 -4.28 -17.70
CA ALA A 31 8.75 -3.37 -16.61
C ALA A 31 9.10 -4.10 -15.33
N LYS A 32 9.92 -3.47 -14.49
CA LYS A 32 10.17 -3.91 -13.11
C LYS A 32 8.94 -3.62 -12.24
N VAL A 33 8.78 -4.43 -11.19
CA VAL A 33 7.67 -4.30 -10.24
C VAL A 33 8.20 -4.19 -8.82
N THR A 34 7.72 -3.20 -8.10
CA THR A 34 7.83 -3.09 -6.64
C THR A 34 6.43 -3.16 -6.06
N VAL A 35 6.18 -4.03 -5.09
CA VAL A 35 4.92 -4.09 -4.35
C VAL A 35 5.15 -3.52 -2.96
N VAL A 36 4.35 -2.54 -2.56
CA VAL A 36 4.41 -1.92 -1.24
C VAL A 36 3.12 -2.15 -0.47
N THR A 37 3.27 -2.49 0.81
CA THR A 37 2.20 -2.40 1.80
C THR A 37 2.64 -1.50 2.94
N VAL A 38 1.73 -0.66 3.40
CA VAL A 38 1.99 0.33 4.45
C VAL A 38 1.11 -0.01 5.65
N THR A 39 1.69 0.00 6.84
CA THR A 39 0.94 -0.14 8.09
C THR A 39 1.02 1.15 8.89
N GLU A 40 -0.13 1.60 9.37
CA GLU A 40 -0.23 2.83 10.14
C GLU A 40 0.23 2.60 11.59
N PRO A 41 0.67 3.65 12.30
CA PRO A 41 1.03 3.56 13.71
C PRO A 41 -0.18 3.19 14.57
N LEU A 42 0.10 2.68 15.77
CA LEU A 42 -0.94 2.42 16.77
C LEU A 42 -1.75 3.71 17.01
N PRO A 43 -3.07 3.69 16.79
CA PRO A 43 -3.88 4.87 17.04
C PRO A 43 -3.92 5.18 18.55
N ILE A 44 -3.41 6.35 18.92
CA ILE A 44 -3.47 6.86 20.28
C ILE A 44 -4.51 7.96 20.30
N ASP A 45 -5.56 7.78 21.09
CA ASP A 45 -6.58 8.81 21.27
C ASP A 45 -6.12 9.85 22.30
N TYR A 46 -5.61 10.96 21.81
CA TYR A 46 -5.18 12.09 22.66
C TYR A 46 -6.31 13.06 23.01
N GLY A 47 -7.55 12.88 22.52
CA GLY A 47 -8.46 14.01 22.44
C GLY A 47 -9.93 13.85 22.77
N SER A 48 -10.43 12.73 23.23
CA SER A 48 -11.88 12.58 23.47
C SER A 48 -12.36 13.04 24.85
N GLY A 49 -11.66 13.95 25.53
CA GLY A 49 -12.19 14.64 26.72
C GLY A 49 -12.59 13.80 27.93
N HIS A 50 -12.51 12.51 27.84
CA HIS A 50 -12.67 11.57 28.95
C HIS A 50 -11.28 11.12 29.38
N ALA A 51 -10.80 11.76 30.41
CA ALA A 51 -9.47 11.62 30.97
C ALA A 51 -9.17 10.22 31.54
N SER A 52 -9.03 9.25 30.68
CA SER A 52 -8.20 8.10 30.99
C SER A 52 -6.91 8.27 30.20
N GLY A 53 -5.94 8.98 30.69
CA GLY A 53 -4.63 9.16 30.04
C GLY A 53 -3.91 7.83 29.80
N TRP A 54 -4.59 6.90 29.13
CA TRP A 54 -4.04 5.63 28.76
C TRP A 54 -3.01 5.83 27.66
N VAL A 55 -1.78 5.51 27.98
CA VAL A 55 -0.67 5.47 27.04
C VAL A 55 -0.29 4.00 26.91
N PRO A 56 -0.22 3.47 25.68
CA PRO A 56 0.20 2.09 25.49
C PRO A 56 1.57 1.83 26.11
N SER A 57 1.74 0.67 26.74
CA SER A 57 3.04 0.22 27.23
C SER A 57 3.97 -0.14 26.05
N GLN A 58 5.26 -0.22 26.31
CA GLN A 58 6.22 -0.68 25.31
C GLN A 58 5.87 -2.08 24.77
N GLU A 59 5.40 -2.97 25.65
CA GLU A 59 4.97 -4.31 25.27
C GLU A 59 3.76 -4.29 24.30
N GLU A 60 2.82 -3.36 24.50
CA GLU A 60 1.67 -3.18 23.61
C GLU A 60 2.09 -2.64 22.25
N PHE A 61 3.02 -1.70 22.21
CA PHE A 61 3.62 -1.23 20.95
C PHE A 61 4.34 -2.36 20.21
N ASP A 62 5.19 -3.12 20.90
CA ASP A 62 5.96 -4.21 20.30
C ASP A 62 5.04 -5.30 19.74
N ARG A 63 3.96 -5.61 20.47
CA ARG A 63 2.96 -6.57 20.02
C ARG A 63 2.19 -6.09 18.79
N PHE A 64 1.84 -4.82 18.75
CA PHE A 64 1.18 -4.19 17.61
C PHE A 64 2.10 -4.19 16.38
N ASP A 65 3.35 -3.79 16.54
CA ASP A 65 4.34 -3.77 15.45
C ASP A 65 4.60 -5.17 14.90
N LEU A 66 4.70 -6.18 15.77
CA LEU A 66 4.86 -7.57 15.34
C LEU A 66 3.65 -8.06 14.55
N ALA A 67 2.44 -7.78 15.02
CA ALA A 67 1.20 -8.16 14.32
C ALA A 67 1.11 -7.48 12.94
N ASN A 68 1.47 -6.21 12.83
CA ASN A 68 1.53 -5.49 11.57
C ASN A 68 2.58 -6.06 10.60
N LYS A 69 3.75 -6.40 11.11
CA LYS A 69 4.81 -7.04 10.33
C LYS A 69 4.38 -8.38 9.75
N GLU A 70 3.76 -9.22 10.57
CA GLU A 70 3.24 -10.53 10.14
C GLU A 70 2.11 -10.37 9.12
N HIS A 71 1.20 -9.45 9.36
CA HIS A 71 0.12 -9.15 8.43
C HIS A 71 0.66 -8.66 7.08
N ALA A 72 1.56 -7.69 7.09
CA ALA A 72 2.22 -7.18 5.89
C ALA A 72 2.97 -8.29 5.13
N GLY A 73 3.65 -9.17 5.85
CA GLY A 73 4.34 -10.32 5.28
C GLY A 73 3.40 -11.23 4.49
N ARG A 74 2.21 -11.53 5.03
CA ARG A 74 1.20 -12.34 4.33
C ARG A 74 0.72 -11.66 3.05
N LEU A 75 0.43 -10.36 3.09
CA LEU A 75 -0.02 -9.62 1.92
C LEU A 75 1.04 -9.58 0.81
N LEU A 76 2.28 -9.39 1.19
CA LEU A 76 3.40 -9.36 0.25
C LEU A 76 3.69 -10.73 -0.34
N ASP A 77 3.55 -11.81 0.43
CA ASP A 77 3.70 -13.18 -0.06
C ASP A 77 2.59 -13.55 -1.07
N GLU A 78 1.35 -13.10 -0.83
CA GLU A 78 0.27 -13.23 -1.82
C GLU A 78 0.62 -12.51 -3.12
N ALA A 79 1.10 -11.28 -3.04
CA ALA A 79 1.49 -10.50 -4.22
C ALA A 79 2.68 -11.14 -4.96
N ARG A 80 3.65 -11.69 -4.21
CA ARG A 80 4.76 -12.46 -4.78
C ARG A 80 4.27 -13.64 -5.60
N ALA A 81 3.39 -14.45 -5.02
CA ALA A 81 2.83 -15.61 -5.71
C ALA A 81 2.09 -15.22 -7.00
N MET A 82 1.33 -14.12 -6.97
CA MET A 82 0.65 -13.60 -8.16
C MET A 82 1.64 -13.18 -9.26
N ALA A 83 2.74 -12.53 -8.89
CA ALA A 83 3.79 -12.13 -9.83
C ALA A 83 4.51 -13.34 -10.43
N GLU A 84 4.92 -14.30 -9.61
CA GLU A 84 5.62 -15.51 -10.03
C GLU A 84 4.78 -16.37 -11.00
N GLN A 85 3.47 -16.46 -10.80
CA GLN A 85 2.55 -17.16 -11.71
C GLN A 85 2.56 -16.56 -13.13
N THR A 86 2.92 -15.28 -13.26
CA THR A 86 3.04 -14.61 -14.55
C THR A 86 4.46 -14.54 -15.08
N GLY A 87 5.43 -15.08 -14.34
CA GLY A 87 6.86 -15.04 -14.66
C GLY A 87 7.54 -13.71 -14.34
N ILE A 88 6.94 -12.89 -13.46
CA ILE A 88 7.52 -11.64 -13.00
C ILE A 88 8.12 -11.80 -11.62
N SER A 89 9.35 -11.28 -11.44
CA SER A 89 9.96 -11.10 -10.14
C SER A 89 9.62 -9.71 -9.61
N ALA A 90 8.97 -9.65 -8.44
CA ALA A 90 8.62 -8.38 -7.79
C ALA A 90 9.51 -8.13 -6.57
N GLU A 91 9.97 -6.90 -6.42
CA GLU A 91 10.52 -6.43 -5.14
C GLU A 91 9.38 -6.19 -4.16
N LEU A 92 9.53 -6.64 -2.92
CA LEU A 92 8.48 -6.53 -1.90
C LEU A 92 8.94 -5.61 -0.78
N LEU A 93 8.08 -4.68 -0.38
CA LEU A 93 8.41 -3.67 0.61
C LEU A 93 7.27 -3.47 1.62
N HIS A 94 7.60 -3.58 2.91
CA HIS A 94 6.74 -3.16 4.00
C HIS A 94 7.25 -1.83 4.56
N VAL A 95 6.39 -0.83 4.60
CA VAL A 95 6.65 0.47 5.26
C VAL A 95 5.81 0.54 6.53
N PRO A 96 6.41 0.33 7.72
CA PRO A 96 5.69 0.38 8.99
C PRO A 96 5.52 1.81 9.49
N ASN A 97 4.53 2.01 10.38
CA ASN A 97 4.33 3.25 11.14
C ASN A 97 4.29 4.51 10.27
N ALA A 98 3.60 4.45 9.13
CA ALA A 98 3.58 5.54 8.17
C ALA A 98 2.17 5.84 7.68
N HIS A 99 1.97 7.07 7.23
CA HIS A 99 0.76 7.47 6.52
C HIS A 99 0.79 6.89 5.10
N PRO A 100 -0.23 6.11 4.67
CA PRO A 100 -0.15 5.33 3.44
C PRO A 100 0.16 6.16 2.18
N ALA A 101 -0.55 7.26 1.94
CA ALA A 101 -0.33 8.08 0.74
C ALA A 101 1.10 8.64 0.69
N THR A 102 1.60 9.18 1.80
CA THR A 102 2.97 9.69 1.90
C THR A 102 4.00 8.60 1.63
N ALA A 103 3.83 7.44 2.27
CA ALA A 103 4.75 6.31 2.08
C ALA A 103 4.77 5.79 0.65
N ILE A 104 3.62 5.72 -0.02
CA ILE A 104 3.51 5.33 -1.43
C ILE A 104 4.26 6.30 -2.33
N ILE A 105 4.05 7.60 -2.15
CA ILE A 105 4.72 8.66 -2.94
C ILE A 105 6.24 8.62 -2.74
N GLU A 106 6.69 8.54 -1.49
CA GLU A 106 8.11 8.48 -1.15
C GLU A 106 8.78 7.19 -1.68
N THR A 107 8.07 6.06 -1.60
CA THR A 107 8.55 4.79 -2.15
C THR A 107 8.69 4.88 -3.67
N ALA A 108 7.71 5.42 -4.37
CA ALA A 108 7.79 5.61 -5.83
C ALA A 108 9.01 6.45 -6.21
N LYS A 109 9.25 7.54 -5.49
CA LYS A 109 10.39 8.43 -5.71
C LYS A 109 11.72 7.73 -5.41
N SER A 110 11.85 7.09 -4.25
CA SER A 110 13.12 6.45 -3.83
C SER A 110 13.50 5.25 -4.67
N LYS A 111 12.50 4.52 -5.20
CA LYS A 111 12.70 3.38 -6.09
C LYS A 111 12.80 3.77 -7.57
N GLY A 112 12.62 5.04 -7.92
CA GLY A 112 12.63 5.50 -9.29
C GLY A 112 11.48 4.91 -10.12
N CYS A 113 10.32 4.73 -9.50
CA CYS A 113 9.13 4.27 -10.19
C CYS A 113 8.57 5.37 -11.09
N ASP A 114 8.10 5.00 -12.26
CA ASP A 114 7.54 5.93 -13.26
C ASP A 114 6.03 5.74 -13.47
N LEU A 115 5.43 4.79 -12.74
CA LEU A 115 3.99 4.58 -12.65
C LEU A 115 3.65 4.03 -11.26
N ILE A 116 2.57 4.54 -10.67
CA ILE A 116 1.92 3.94 -9.49
C ILE A 116 0.61 3.29 -9.95
N VAL A 117 0.37 2.05 -9.52
CA VAL A 117 -0.91 1.37 -9.70
C VAL A 117 -1.52 1.10 -8.34
N MET A 118 -2.72 1.55 -8.12
CA MET A 118 -3.42 1.40 -6.85
C MET A 118 -4.93 1.24 -7.04
N ALA A 119 -5.60 0.69 -6.04
CA ALA A 119 -7.05 0.58 -6.04
C ALA A 119 -7.73 1.94 -5.86
N SER A 120 -8.95 2.07 -6.37
CA SER A 120 -9.76 3.29 -6.20
C SER A 120 -10.13 3.57 -4.75
N HIS A 121 -10.19 2.53 -3.91
CA HIS A 121 -10.43 2.60 -2.47
C HIS A 121 -9.75 1.41 -1.77
N GLY A 122 -9.56 1.50 -0.45
CA GLY A 122 -9.00 0.41 0.35
C GLY A 122 -10.04 -0.26 1.23
N ARG A 123 -9.61 -0.86 2.34
CA ARG A 123 -10.47 -1.57 3.30
C ARG A 123 -11.60 -0.72 3.88
N ARG A 124 -11.41 0.58 3.98
CA ARG A 124 -12.40 1.54 4.52
C ARG A 124 -13.32 2.11 3.44
N GLY A 125 -13.28 1.59 2.23
CA GLY A 125 -14.04 2.08 1.08
C GLY A 125 -15.54 1.99 1.30
N LEU A 126 -16.16 3.15 1.44
CA LEU A 126 -17.61 3.33 1.53
C LEU A 126 -18.11 3.76 0.15
N ARG A 127 -18.81 2.86 -0.55
CA ARG A 127 -19.57 3.09 -1.79
C ARG A 127 -18.77 3.31 -3.08
N LYS A 128 -19.29 2.74 -4.15
CA LYS A 128 -18.76 2.68 -5.53
C LYS A 128 -18.54 4.03 -6.25
N LEU A 129 -18.84 5.15 -5.63
CA LEU A 129 -18.88 6.47 -6.29
C LEU A 129 -17.83 7.47 -5.79
N LEU A 130 -17.09 7.15 -4.73
CA LEU A 130 -16.11 8.06 -4.17
C LEU A 130 -14.71 7.42 -4.22
N LEU A 131 -13.76 8.18 -4.73
CA LEU A 131 -12.36 7.85 -4.66
C LEU A 131 -11.91 7.81 -3.19
N GLY A 132 -11.17 6.77 -2.78
CA GLY A 132 -10.67 6.65 -1.43
C GLY A 132 -9.72 7.80 -1.06
N SER A 133 -9.66 8.15 0.23
CA SER A 133 -8.84 9.27 0.71
C SER A 133 -7.37 9.13 0.36
N GLN A 134 -6.81 7.94 0.52
CA GLN A 134 -5.39 7.69 0.20
C GLN A 134 -5.12 7.79 -1.30
N THR A 135 -6.02 7.28 -2.13
CA THR A 135 -5.90 7.38 -3.59
C THR A 135 -6.01 8.83 -4.05
N SER A 136 -6.96 9.60 -3.49
CA SER A 136 -7.08 11.02 -3.75
C SER A 136 -5.83 11.79 -3.37
N GLU A 137 -5.24 11.48 -2.22
CA GLU A 137 -4.04 12.15 -1.73
C GLU A 137 -2.81 11.83 -2.59
N VAL A 138 -2.65 10.57 -3.03
CA VAL A 138 -1.58 10.20 -3.97
C VAL A 138 -1.73 10.92 -5.30
N LEU A 139 -2.95 11.05 -5.84
CA LEU A 139 -3.22 11.78 -7.07
C LEU A 139 -2.91 13.26 -6.98
N VAL A 140 -3.20 13.88 -5.84
CA VAL A 140 -2.98 15.34 -5.65
C VAL A 140 -1.52 15.67 -5.37
N ASN A 141 -0.84 14.85 -4.58
CA ASN A 141 0.50 15.16 -4.07
C ASN A 141 1.63 14.39 -4.78
N GLY A 142 1.29 13.35 -5.54
CA GLY A 142 2.27 12.57 -6.29
C GLY A 142 2.75 13.29 -7.55
N SER A 143 4.02 13.06 -7.90
CA SER A 143 4.63 13.55 -9.13
C SER A 143 4.72 12.47 -10.23
N VAL A 144 4.30 11.27 -9.92
CA VAL A 144 4.34 10.10 -10.81
C VAL A 144 2.92 9.81 -11.30
N PRO A 145 2.73 9.45 -12.58
CA PRO A 145 1.44 9.01 -13.10
C PRO A 145 0.81 7.90 -12.24
N VAL A 146 -0.50 7.94 -12.08
CA VAL A 146 -1.24 6.97 -11.27
C VAL A 146 -2.31 6.29 -12.10
N LEU A 147 -2.27 4.96 -12.14
CA LEU A 147 -3.34 4.12 -12.67
C LEU A 147 -4.23 3.66 -11.52
N VAL A 148 -5.48 4.08 -11.55
CA VAL A 148 -6.47 3.73 -10.53
C VAL A 148 -7.33 2.58 -11.04
N VAL A 149 -7.37 1.48 -10.30
CA VAL A 149 -8.14 0.27 -10.62
C VAL A 149 -9.38 0.20 -9.72
N GLN A 150 -10.54 -0.07 -10.32
CA GLN A 150 -11.83 -0.22 -9.65
C GLN A 150 -12.22 -1.67 -9.44
#